data_0303971b01fff0fcebaee02f7f5fd1f0
#
_entry.id   0303971b01fff0fcebaee02f7f5fd1f0
#
_cell.length_a   1.000
_cell.length_b   1.000
_cell.length_c   1.000
_cell.angle_alpha   90.00
_cell.angle_beta   90.00
_cell.angle_gamma   90.00
#
_symmetry.space_group_name_H-M   'P 1'
#
loop_
_entity.id
_entity.type
_entity.pdbx_description
1 polymer ?
#
loop_
_entity_poly.entity_id
_entity_poly.type
_entity_poly.pdbx_seq_one_letter_code
_entity_poly.pdbx_strand_id
1 'polypeptide(L)'
;MLNGNLYVTECLGLSGGYSDAVLEKISKIARDNNINQILVEQNFGGGMFAELLKPFLMRFHPCQVEDVRNNKTKELRIIDTLEPVMNSHRLIIDRKVIEKDFRSNPQETPERRLKLQLVYQLSRISRHRGSPVHDDLVDSLAGAVAYWTEYMAQNEDLNISKRKEELLSIHTDNWNSLFNNTISQTAMGMTPQQIRNTNVSDQGFIKDFY
;
A
#
# COMPACT_ATOMS: atom_id res chain seq x y z
N MET A 1 2.71 -1.03 -7.01
CA MET A 1 3.60 -1.67 -6.01
C MET A 1 4.17 -2.94 -6.62
N LEU A 2 5.46 -3.23 -6.44
CA LEU A 2 6.11 -4.45 -6.91
C LEU A 2 7.19 -4.86 -5.89
N ASN A 3 7.18 -6.12 -5.45
CA ASN A 3 8.16 -6.67 -4.49
C ASN A 3 8.33 -5.84 -3.22
N GLY A 4 7.25 -5.29 -2.67
CA GLY A 4 7.27 -4.45 -1.49
C GLY A 4 7.77 -3.01 -1.70
N ASN A 5 8.15 -2.64 -2.92
CA ASN A 5 8.56 -1.28 -3.28
C ASN A 5 7.38 -0.48 -3.84
N LEU A 6 7.38 0.81 -3.56
CA LEU A 6 6.41 1.78 -4.05
C LEU A 6 7.04 2.61 -5.17
N TYR A 7 6.38 2.66 -6.33
CA TYR A 7 6.88 3.37 -7.51
C TYR A 7 6.03 4.61 -7.77
N VAL A 8 6.65 5.77 -7.80
CA VAL A 8 6.04 7.03 -8.17
C VAL A 8 6.25 7.22 -9.67
N THR A 9 5.20 7.09 -10.45
CA THR A 9 5.23 7.17 -11.92
C THR A 9 4.78 8.53 -12.45
N GLU A 10 4.03 9.29 -11.64
CA GLU A 10 3.59 10.66 -11.96
C GLU A 10 3.40 11.46 -10.67
N CYS A 11 3.79 12.73 -10.68
CA CYS A 11 3.51 13.69 -9.62
C CYS A 11 3.49 15.07 -10.25
N LEU A 12 2.36 15.78 -10.19
CA LEU A 12 2.23 17.09 -10.80
C LEU A 12 1.15 17.94 -10.11
N GLY A 13 1.36 19.24 -10.09
CA GLY A 13 0.35 20.22 -9.71
C GLY A 13 -0.49 20.65 -10.93
N LEU A 14 -1.80 20.75 -10.74
CA LEU A 14 -2.72 21.27 -11.76
C LEU A 14 -3.32 22.60 -11.28
N SER A 15 -3.18 23.64 -12.10
CA SER A 15 -3.86 24.91 -11.90
C SER A 15 -5.22 24.89 -12.56
N GLY A 16 -6.21 25.62 -11.99
CA GLY A 16 -7.55 25.75 -12.59
C GLY A 16 -8.68 25.18 -11.74
N GLY A 17 -8.38 24.67 -10.54
CA GLY A 17 -9.40 24.21 -9.57
C GLY A 17 -10.31 23.13 -10.12
N TYR A 18 -11.61 23.35 -10.07
CA TYR A 18 -12.64 22.38 -10.50
C TYR A 18 -13.09 22.55 -11.95
N SER A 19 -12.27 23.19 -12.80
CA SER A 19 -12.63 23.37 -14.21
C SER A 19 -12.69 22.05 -14.97
N ASP A 20 -13.55 21.98 -15.97
CA ASP A 20 -13.70 20.80 -16.84
C ASP A 20 -12.36 20.36 -17.45
N ALA A 21 -11.51 21.32 -17.82
CA ALA A 21 -10.18 21.05 -18.37
C ALA A 21 -9.27 20.31 -17.38
N VAL A 22 -9.35 20.62 -16.09
CA VAL A 22 -8.61 19.91 -15.03
C VAL A 22 -9.18 18.52 -14.80
N LEU A 23 -10.51 18.39 -14.71
CA LEU A 23 -11.18 17.09 -14.51
C LEU A 23 -10.92 16.14 -15.69
N GLU A 24 -10.98 16.66 -16.91
CA GLU A 24 -10.64 15.91 -18.12
C GLU A 24 -9.15 15.47 -18.12
N LYS A 25 -8.25 16.35 -17.73
CA LYS A 25 -6.82 16.06 -17.65
C LYS A 25 -6.52 14.97 -16.62
N ILE A 26 -7.14 15.02 -15.44
CA ILE A 26 -7.02 13.98 -14.41
C ILE A 26 -7.51 12.64 -14.97
N SER A 27 -8.67 12.63 -15.64
CA SER A 27 -9.24 11.41 -16.21
C SER A 27 -8.39 10.81 -17.33
N LYS A 28 -7.73 11.66 -18.14
CA LYS A 28 -6.76 11.20 -19.13
C LYS A 28 -5.50 10.62 -18.49
N ILE A 29 -4.99 11.24 -17.43
CA ILE A 29 -3.86 10.69 -16.66
C ILE A 29 -4.23 9.35 -16.05
N ALA A 30 -5.43 9.22 -15.51
CA ALA A 30 -5.93 7.95 -14.95
C ALA A 30 -5.96 6.85 -16.02
N ARG A 31 -6.43 7.15 -17.22
CA ARG A 31 -6.43 6.22 -18.36
C ARG A 31 -5.02 5.85 -18.80
N ASP A 32 -4.16 6.84 -18.99
CA ASP A 32 -2.82 6.64 -19.56
C ASP A 32 -1.91 5.84 -18.61
N ASN A 33 -2.18 5.89 -17.31
CA ASN A 33 -1.49 5.12 -16.26
C ASN A 33 -2.29 3.90 -15.77
N ASN A 34 -3.44 3.61 -16.37
CA ASN A 34 -4.31 2.49 -16.00
C ASN A 34 -4.62 2.45 -14.48
N ILE A 35 -5.05 3.59 -13.94
CA ILE A 35 -5.32 3.78 -12.51
C ILE A 35 -6.58 3.00 -12.09
N ASN A 36 -6.49 2.17 -11.07
CA ASN A 36 -7.62 1.41 -10.53
C ASN A 36 -8.41 2.19 -9.49
N GLN A 37 -7.73 3.08 -8.74
CA GLN A 37 -8.34 3.82 -7.64
C GLN A 37 -7.77 5.23 -7.53
N ILE A 38 -8.64 6.19 -7.24
CA ILE A 38 -8.29 7.58 -6.97
C ILE A 38 -8.73 7.91 -5.55
N LEU A 39 -7.80 8.42 -4.75
CA LEU A 39 -8.08 8.92 -3.40
C LEU A 39 -8.23 10.44 -3.47
N VAL A 40 -9.34 10.95 -2.94
CA VAL A 40 -9.64 12.38 -2.88
C VAL A 40 -9.71 12.81 -1.42
N GLU A 41 -8.92 13.81 -1.05
CA GLU A 41 -8.96 14.37 0.30
C GLU A 41 -10.16 15.31 0.47
N GLN A 42 -10.99 15.06 1.49
CA GLN A 42 -12.21 15.80 1.78
C GLN A 42 -11.98 17.14 2.51
N ASN A 43 -10.96 17.90 2.14
CA ASN A 43 -10.64 19.14 2.86
C ASN A 43 -11.54 20.32 2.50
N PHE A 44 -12.17 20.32 1.33
CA PHE A 44 -13.05 21.39 0.86
C PHE A 44 -14.28 20.82 0.12
N GLY A 45 -15.47 21.27 0.51
CA GLY A 45 -16.70 21.02 -0.22
C GLY A 45 -17.33 19.64 -0.03
N GLY A 46 -16.95 18.86 1.03
CA GLY A 46 -17.70 17.67 1.43
C GLY A 46 -17.85 16.59 0.35
N GLY A 47 -16.81 16.31 -0.44
CA GLY A 47 -16.85 15.30 -1.51
C GLY A 47 -17.28 15.85 -2.88
N MET A 48 -17.54 17.15 -3.01
CA MET A 48 -17.97 17.75 -4.28
C MET A 48 -16.99 17.50 -5.43
N PHE A 49 -15.69 17.51 -5.16
CA PHE A 49 -14.68 17.26 -6.20
C PHE A 49 -14.79 15.84 -6.76
N ALA A 50 -14.99 14.85 -5.91
CA ALA A 50 -15.19 13.46 -6.32
C ALA A 50 -16.44 13.32 -7.19
N GLU A 51 -17.54 13.97 -6.81
CA GLU A 51 -18.79 13.94 -7.58
C GLU A 51 -18.61 14.60 -8.96
N LEU A 52 -17.89 15.70 -9.06
CA LEU A 52 -17.60 16.36 -10.32
C LEU A 52 -16.66 15.55 -11.21
N LEU A 53 -15.74 14.79 -10.62
CA LEU A 53 -14.75 13.98 -11.34
C LEU A 53 -15.36 12.69 -11.92
N LYS A 54 -16.31 12.06 -11.22
CA LYS A 54 -16.93 10.80 -11.63
C LYS A 54 -17.43 10.75 -13.08
N PRO A 55 -18.19 11.74 -13.59
CA PRO A 55 -18.65 11.73 -14.98
C PRO A 55 -17.51 11.71 -16.00
N PHE A 56 -16.42 12.42 -15.73
CA PHE A 56 -15.25 12.43 -16.60
C PHE A 56 -14.52 11.09 -16.57
N LEU A 57 -14.38 10.48 -15.40
CA LEU A 57 -13.79 9.15 -15.27
C LEU A 57 -14.64 8.10 -16.01
N MET A 58 -15.96 8.12 -15.84
CA MET A 58 -16.85 7.20 -16.57
C MET A 58 -16.68 7.29 -18.09
N ARG A 59 -16.38 8.49 -18.60
CA ARG A 59 -16.17 8.72 -20.04
C ARG A 59 -14.81 8.26 -20.53
N PHE A 60 -13.74 8.46 -19.76
CA PHE A 60 -12.37 8.24 -20.20
C PHE A 60 -11.74 6.96 -19.66
N HIS A 61 -11.95 6.65 -18.39
CA HIS A 61 -11.37 5.50 -17.71
C HIS A 61 -12.11 5.23 -16.40
N PRO A 62 -13.11 4.34 -16.38
CA PRO A 62 -13.83 4.00 -15.17
C PRO A 62 -12.88 3.42 -14.12
N CYS A 63 -12.80 4.08 -12.96
CA CYS A 63 -12.01 3.63 -11.82
C CYS A 63 -12.73 4.00 -10.50
N GLN A 64 -12.30 3.38 -9.41
CA GLN A 64 -12.87 3.65 -8.09
C GLN A 64 -12.42 5.01 -7.58
N VAL A 65 -13.35 5.78 -6.99
CA VAL A 65 -13.05 7.05 -6.31
C VAL A 65 -13.43 6.91 -4.85
N GLU A 66 -12.48 7.15 -3.97
CA GLU A 66 -12.65 7.07 -2.53
C GLU A 66 -12.29 8.40 -1.87
N ASP A 67 -13.18 8.87 -0.99
CA ASP A 67 -12.96 10.06 -0.19
C ASP A 67 -12.19 9.72 1.08
N VAL A 68 -11.07 10.42 1.32
CA VAL A 68 -10.20 10.21 2.48
C VAL A 68 -10.26 11.42 3.41
N ARG A 69 -10.42 11.18 4.71
CA ARG A 69 -10.36 12.20 5.76
C ARG A 69 -9.09 12.03 6.59
N ASN A 70 -8.38 13.12 6.78
CA ASN A 70 -7.18 13.17 7.61
C ASN A 70 -7.42 14.02 8.86
N ASN A 71 -7.27 13.42 10.04
CA ASN A 71 -7.49 14.07 11.34
C ASN A 71 -6.19 14.44 12.07
N LYS A 72 -5.03 14.05 11.54
CA LYS A 72 -3.71 14.32 12.16
C LYS A 72 -3.13 15.64 11.66
N THR A 73 -2.22 16.23 12.43
CA THR A 73 -1.41 17.37 12.00
C THR A 73 -0.67 17.01 10.72
N LYS A 74 -0.81 17.85 9.70
CA LYS A 74 -0.39 17.57 8.32
C LYS A 74 1.10 17.19 8.24
N GLU A 75 1.97 18.02 8.79
CA GLU A 75 3.43 17.85 8.72
C GLU A 75 3.88 16.56 9.41
N LEU A 76 3.32 16.24 10.58
CA LEU A 76 3.62 15.00 11.29
C LEU A 76 3.16 13.78 10.50
N ARG A 77 1.96 13.84 9.92
CA ARG A 77 1.43 12.78 9.08
C ARG A 77 2.33 12.50 7.88
N ILE A 78 2.77 13.54 7.18
CA ILE A 78 3.65 13.41 6.02
C ILE A 78 4.98 12.75 6.43
N ILE A 79 5.62 13.23 7.49
CA ILE A 79 6.90 12.70 7.95
C ILE A 79 6.76 11.27 8.44
N ASP A 80 5.81 10.99 9.32
CA ASP A 80 5.61 9.66 9.90
C ASP A 80 5.27 8.61 8.82
N THR A 81 4.69 9.05 7.68
CA THR A 81 4.39 8.18 6.54
C THR A 81 5.59 7.96 5.62
N LEU A 82 6.30 9.04 5.26
CA LEU A 82 7.35 8.97 4.25
C LEU A 82 8.69 8.50 4.81
N GLU A 83 9.04 8.92 6.03
CA GLU A 83 10.34 8.62 6.65
C GLU A 83 10.66 7.11 6.71
N PRO A 84 9.76 6.21 7.18
CA PRO A 84 10.04 4.78 7.22
C PRO A 84 10.26 4.16 5.85
N VAL A 85 9.47 4.57 4.85
CA VAL A 85 9.54 4.03 3.49
C VAL A 85 10.80 4.53 2.75
N MET A 86 11.18 5.78 2.97
CA MET A 86 12.39 6.37 2.40
C MET A 86 13.66 5.79 3.05
N ASN A 87 13.69 5.66 4.37
CA ASN A 87 14.83 5.08 5.10
C ASN A 87 15.06 3.61 4.75
N SER A 88 14.00 2.87 4.44
CA SER A 88 14.10 1.48 3.97
C SER A 88 14.35 1.37 2.46
N HIS A 89 14.57 2.48 1.75
CA HIS A 89 14.79 2.55 0.30
C HIS A 89 13.66 1.90 -0.54
N ARG A 90 12.43 1.90 -0.02
CA ARG A 90 11.26 1.28 -0.68
C ARG A 90 10.47 2.25 -1.55
N LEU A 91 10.72 3.56 -1.46
CA LEU A 91 10.11 4.59 -2.31
C LEU A 91 11.01 4.85 -3.50
N ILE A 92 10.56 4.49 -4.69
CA ILE A 92 11.29 4.65 -5.95
C ILE A 92 10.56 5.68 -6.80
N ILE A 93 11.25 6.76 -7.15
CA ILE A 93 10.70 7.83 -8.00
C ILE A 93 11.30 7.68 -9.40
N ASP A 94 10.44 7.57 -10.43
CA ASP A 94 10.90 7.52 -11.81
C ASP A 94 11.63 8.83 -12.16
N ARG A 95 12.76 8.72 -12.83
CA ARG A 95 13.57 9.86 -13.27
C ARG A 95 12.73 10.86 -14.09
N LYS A 96 11.79 10.36 -14.90
CA LYS A 96 10.90 11.20 -15.69
C LYS A 96 10.00 12.09 -14.82
N VAL A 97 9.61 11.63 -13.62
CA VAL A 97 8.84 12.44 -12.67
C VAL A 97 9.68 13.62 -12.20
N ILE A 98 10.94 13.38 -11.84
CA ILE A 98 11.87 14.44 -11.42
C ILE A 98 12.13 15.44 -12.54
N GLU A 99 12.32 14.98 -13.77
CA GLU A 99 12.52 15.85 -14.93
C GLU A 99 11.29 16.69 -15.25
N LYS A 100 10.08 16.11 -15.16
CA LYS A 100 8.80 16.85 -15.32
C LYS A 100 8.59 17.87 -14.19
N ASP A 101 8.88 17.47 -12.95
CA ASP A 101 8.79 18.33 -11.77
C ASP A 101 9.69 19.58 -11.94
N PHE A 102 10.93 19.37 -12.34
CA PHE A 102 11.89 20.46 -12.60
C PHE A 102 11.43 21.41 -13.70
N ARG A 103 10.77 20.91 -14.74
CA ARG A 103 10.24 21.71 -15.86
C ARG A 103 8.83 22.26 -15.61
N SER A 104 8.23 21.93 -14.46
CA SER A 104 6.88 22.38 -14.13
C SER A 104 6.82 23.89 -13.92
N ASN A 105 5.63 24.45 -14.11
CA ASN A 105 5.31 25.87 -13.84
C ASN A 105 6.28 26.89 -14.48
N PRO A 106 6.57 26.81 -15.81
CA PRO A 106 7.54 27.68 -16.46
C PRO A 106 7.14 29.15 -16.45
N GLN A 107 5.84 29.45 -16.22
CA GLN A 107 5.29 30.84 -16.13
C GLN A 107 5.59 31.48 -14.77
N GLU A 108 6.00 30.73 -13.77
CA GLU A 108 6.28 31.27 -12.44
C GLU A 108 7.71 31.81 -12.34
N THR A 109 7.93 32.73 -11.40
CA THR A 109 9.28 33.19 -11.07
C THR A 109 10.16 32.05 -10.62
N PRO A 110 11.48 32.07 -10.84
CA PRO A 110 12.38 30.98 -10.46
C PRO A 110 12.25 30.56 -8.99
N GLU A 111 12.12 31.53 -8.08
CA GLU A 111 11.96 31.28 -6.64
C GLU A 111 10.63 30.58 -6.31
N ARG A 112 9.54 31.02 -6.92
CA ARG A 112 8.21 30.43 -6.71
C ARG A 112 8.13 29.05 -7.35
N ARG A 113 8.65 28.88 -8.54
CA ARG A 113 8.74 27.60 -9.24
C ARG A 113 9.46 26.55 -8.40
N LEU A 114 10.60 26.93 -7.78
CA LEU A 114 11.35 26.02 -6.92
C LEU A 114 10.48 25.51 -5.74
N LYS A 115 9.72 26.40 -5.08
CA LYS A 115 8.85 26.03 -3.94
C LYS A 115 7.67 25.12 -4.33
N LEU A 116 7.29 25.11 -5.61
CA LEU A 116 6.23 24.24 -6.14
C LEU A 116 6.73 22.88 -6.59
N GLN A 117 8.03 22.59 -6.51
CA GLN A 117 8.61 21.30 -6.91
C GLN A 117 8.57 20.28 -5.80
N LEU A 118 8.27 19.03 -6.14
CA LEU A 118 8.22 17.90 -5.22
C LEU A 118 9.55 17.69 -4.47
N VAL A 119 10.66 17.70 -5.21
CA VAL A 119 11.99 17.47 -4.62
C VAL A 119 12.34 18.58 -3.61
N TYR A 120 11.99 19.83 -3.91
CA TYR A 120 12.15 20.91 -2.95
C TYR A 120 11.29 20.72 -1.71
N GLN A 121 9.99 20.41 -1.88
CA GLN A 121 9.08 20.15 -0.76
C GLN A 121 9.55 19.00 0.11
N LEU A 122 9.98 17.88 -0.49
CA LEU A 122 10.56 16.74 0.23
C LEU A 122 11.82 17.13 1.04
N SER A 123 12.67 17.99 0.49
CA SER A 123 13.90 18.42 1.18
C SER A 123 13.66 19.43 2.32
N ARG A 124 12.48 20.05 2.36
CA ARG A 124 12.14 21.12 3.31
C ARG A 124 11.06 20.75 4.32
N ILE A 125 10.42 19.60 4.15
CA ILE A 125 9.43 19.15 5.14
C ILE A 125 10.11 18.96 6.49
N SER A 126 9.50 19.51 7.53
CA SER A 126 9.98 19.37 8.90
C SER A 126 8.81 19.28 9.87
N ARG A 127 9.05 18.86 11.11
CA ARG A 127 8.02 18.75 12.16
C ARG A 127 7.48 20.11 12.61
N HIS A 128 8.04 21.21 12.11
CA HIS A 128 7.54 22.55 12.41
C HIS A 128 6.34 22.87 11.51
N ARG A 129 5.28 23.37 12.15
CA ARG A 129 4.04 23.74 11.47
C ARG A 129 4.29 24.78 10.38
N GLY A 130 3.73 24.53 9.18
CA GLY A 130 3.85 25.43 8.01
C GLY A 130 5.20 25.33 7.28
N SER A 131 5.93 24.26 7.43
CA SER A 131 7.19 24.02 6.70
C SER A 131 7.07 22.76 5.84
N PRO A 132 7.21 22.89 4.51
CA PRO A 132 7.36 24.12 3.70
C PRO A 132 6.04 24.88 3.51
N VAL A 133 6.10 26.10 3.03
CA VAL A 133 4.92 26.96 2.75
C VAL A 133 3.99 26.35 1.67
N HIS A 134 4.57 25.65 0.71
CA HIS A 134 3.87 24.86 -0.29
C HIS A 134 4.26 23.39 -0.06
N ASP A 135 3.28 22.55 0.22
CA ASP A 135 3.46 21.13 0.58
C ASP A 135 2.48 20.21 -0.16
N ASP A 136 1.75 20.74 -1.15
CA ASP A 136 0.66 20.00 -1.81
C ASP A 136 1.13 18.72 -2.50
N LEU A 137 2.30 18.74 -3.14
CA LEU A 137 2.85 17.55 -3.82
C LEU A 137 3.34 16.50 -2.84
N VAL A 138 4.05 16.92 -1.79
CA VAL A 138 4.55 15.99 -0.77
C VAL A 138 3.40 15.41 0.06
N ASP A 139 2.35 16.18 0.30
CA ASP A 139 1.15 15.71 0.99
C ASP A 139 0.37 14.68 0.14
N SER A 140 0.19 14.95 -1.14
CA SER A 140 -0.41 13.99 -2.08
C SER A 140 0.41 12.69 -2.16
N LEU A 141 1.74 12.78 -2.21
CA LEU A 141 2.62 11.62 -2.18
C LEU A 141 2.47 10.84 -0.87
N ALA A 142 2.44 11.52 0.26
CA ALA A 142 2.25 10.88 1.57
C ALA A 142 0.90 10.15 1.65
N GLY A 143 -0.18 10.75 1.13
CA GLY A 143 -1.49 10.10 1.05
C GLY A 143 -1.45 8.78 0.25
N ALA A 144 -0.79 8.78 -0.90
CA ALA A 144 -0.63 7.58 -1.72
C ALA A 144 0.24 6.51 -1.03
N VAL A 145 1.32 6.93 -0.37
CA VAL A 145 2.20 6.02 0.38
C VAL A 145 1.48 5.42 1.59
N ALA A 146 0.70 6.22 2.33
CA ALA A 146 -0.10 5.74 3.47
C ALA A 146 -1.06 4.63 3.04
N TYR A 147 -1.81 4.85 1.97
CA TYR A 147 -2.73 3.86 1.42
C TYR A 147 -2.04 2.52 1.11
N TRP A 148 -0.93 2.56 0.38
CA TRP A 148 -0.21 1.35 0.01
C TRP A 148 0.46 0.66 1.20
N THR A 149 0.94 1.42 2.19
CA THR A 149 1.54 0.86 3.41
C THR A 149 0.50 0.13 4.24
N GLU A 150 -0.68 0.72 4.40
CA GLU A 150 -1.81 0.09 5.08
C GLU A 150 -2.30 -1.15 4.34
N TYR A 151 -2.44 -1.08 3.03
CA TYR A 151 -2.83 -2.21 2.19
C TYR A 151 -1.82 -3.37 2.28
N MET A 152 -0.51 -3.07 2.35
CA MET A 152 0.53 -4.10 2.53
C MET A 152 0.42 -4.78 3.89
N ALA A 153 0.21 -4.01 4.97
CA ALA A 153 0.06 -4.56 6.32
C ALA A 153 -1.15 -5.51 6.39
N GLN A 154 -2.30 -5.10 5.85
CA GLN A 154 -3.49 -5.94 5.81
C GLN A 154 -3.27 -7.25 5.04
N ASN A 155 -2.57 -7.20 3.90
CA ASN A 155 -2.26 -8.40 3.12
C ASN A 155 -1.27 -9.33 3.84
N GLU A 156 -0.32 -8.78 4.57
CA GLU A 156 0.63 -9.56 5.38
C GLU A 156 -0.10 -10.31 6.50
N ASP A 157 -0.99 -9.64 7.23
CA ASP A 157 -1.80 -10.24 8.27
C ASP A 157 -2.72 -11.36 7.74
N LEU A 158 -3.34 -11.14 6.57
CA LEU A 158 -4.15 -12.16 5.90
C LEU A 158 -3.33 -13.38 5.49
N ASN A 159 -2.11 -13.17 4.98
CA ASN A 159 -1.22 -14.26 4.59
C ASN A 159 -0.72 -15.05 5.82
N ILE A 160 -0.40 -14.34 6.92
CA ILE A 160 -0.03 -14.97 8.19
C ILE A 160 -1.19 -15.79 8.73
N SER A 161 -2.40 -15.26 8.71
CA SER A 161 -3.61 -15.97 9.18
C SER A 161 -3.87 -17.23 8.36
N LYS A 162 -3.83 -17.15 7.04
CA LYS A 162 -3.97 -18.31 6.14
C LYS A 162 -2.91 -19.37 6.40
N ARG A 163 -1.66 -18.96 6.57
CA ARG A 163 -0.56 -19.89 6.86
C ARG A 163 -0.72 -20.59 8.22
N LYS A 164 -1.25 -19.87 9.23
CA LYS A 164 -1.59 -20.48 10.53
C LYS A 164 -2.71 -21.51 10.39
N GLU A 165 -3.76 -21.21 9.63
CA GLU A 165 -4.87 -22.11 9.36
C GLU A 165 -4.41 -23.37 8.63
N GLU A 166 -3.56 -23.23 7.61
CA GLU A 166 -2.96 -24.35 6.89
C GLU A 166 -2.12 -25.25 7.82
N LEU A 167 -1.28 -24.66 8.66
CA LEU A 167 -0.49 -25.42 9.63
C LEU A 167 -1.37 -26.16 10.65
N LEU A 168 -2.43 -25.52 11.14
CA LEU A 168 -3.39 -26.14 12.05
C LEU A 168 -4.12 -27.31 11.38
N SER A 169 -4.53 -27.17 10.10
CA SER A 169 -5.18 -28.26 9.38
C SER A 169 -4.25 -29.46 9.22
N ILE A 170 -2.99 -29.25 8.83
CA ILE A 170 -1.98 -30.31 8.71
C ILE A 170 -1.76 -31.00 10.06
N HIS A 171 -1.67 -30.25 11.15
CA HIS A 171 -1.54 -30.83 12.49
C HIS A 171 -2.75 -31.67 12.89
N THR A 172 -3.95 -31.15 12.58
CA THR A 172 -5.21 -31.87 12.87
C THR A 172 -5.30 -33.17 12.06
N ASP A 173 -4.95 -33.13 10.77
CA ASP A 173 -4.98 -34.30 9.90
C ASP A 173 -3.96 -35.36 10.34
N ASN A 174 -2.74 -34.93 10.69
CA ASN A 174 -1.72 -35.82 11.26
C ASN A 174 -2.19 -36.43 12.56
N TRP A 175 -2.79 -35.65 13.46
CA TRP A 175 -3.35 -36.16 14.73
C TRP A 175 -4.46 -37.18 14.49
N ASN A 176 -5.40 -36.89 13.60
CA ASN A 176 -6.49 -37.78 13.26
C ASN A 176 -5.99 -39.09 12.62
N SER A 177 -4.97 -39.00 11.76
CA SER A 177 -4.35 -40.20 11.17
C SER A 177 -3.68 -41.11 12.21
N LEU A 178 -2.94 -40.49 13.14
CA LEU A 178 -2.31 -41.23 14.26
C LEU A 178 -3.37 -41.86 15.16
N PHE A 179 -4.43 -41.14 15.49
CA PHE A 179 -5.52 -41.62 16.34
C PHE A 179 -6.27 -42.75 15.68
N ASN A 180 -6.62 -42.64 14.39
CA ASN A 180 -7.29 -43.69 13.64
C ASN A 180 -6.41 -44.93 13.46
N ASN A 181 -5.11 -44.77 13.22
CA ASN A 181 -4.17 -45.89 13.16
C ASN A 181 -4.05 -46.63 14.52
N THR A 182 -4.00 -45.88 15.62
CA THR A 182 -3.93 -46.46 16.97
C THR A 182 -5.22 -47.20 17.30
N ILE A 183 -6.38 -46.67 16.99
CA ILE A 183 -7.69 -47.35 17.19
C ILE A 183 -7.77 -48.63 16.33
N SER A 184 -7.37 -48.53 15.06
CA SER A 184 -7.39 -49.69 14.15
C SER A 184 -6.47 -50.83 14.65
N GLN A 185 -5.27 -50.48 15.15
CA GLN A 185 -4.32 -51.44 15.71
C GLN A 185 -4.84 -52.05 17.02
N THR A 186 -5.50 -51.28 17.87
CA THR A 186 -6.12 -51.80 19.11
C THR A 186 -7.31 -52.67 18.79
N ALA A 187 -8.12 -52.33 17.77
CA ALA A 187 -9.23 -53.18 17.31
C ALA A 187 -8.76 -54.52 16.70
N MET A 188 -7.52 -54.60 16.17
CA MET A 188 -6.89 -55.82 15.68
C MET A 188 -6.25 -56.66 16.79
N GLY A 189 -6.42 -56.28 18.07
CA GLY A 189 -5.92 -57.07 19.21
C GLY A 189 -4.43 -56.91 19.53
N MET A 190 -3.80 -55.83 19.01
CA MET A 190 -2.40 -55.54 19.35
C MET A 190 -2.27 -54.98 20.75
N THR A 191 -1.25 -55.42 21.48
CA THR A 191 -0.94 -54.93 22.82
C THR A 191 -0.31 -53.54 22.76
N PRO A 192 -0.42 -52.70 23.82
CA PRO A 192 0.20 -51.38 23.87
C PRO A 192 1.71 -51.35 23.61
N GLN A 193 2.42 -52.43 23.89
CA GLN A 193 3.86 -52.57 23.61
C GLN A 193 4.16 -52.80 22.11
N GLN A 194 3.31 -53.52 21.41
CA GLN A 194 3.42 -53.76 19.97
C GLN A 194 3.12 -52.46 19.18
N ILE A 195 2.17 -51.67 19.66
CA ILE A 195 1.83 -50.36 19.07
C ILE A 195 2.98 -49.34 19.21
N ARG A 196 3.70 -49.36 20.34
CA ARG A 196 4.88 -48.49 20.52
C ARG A 196 6.01 -48.82 19.54
N ASN A 197 6.24 -50.08 19.23
CA ASN A 197 7.33 -50.47 18.34
C ASN A 197 7.06 -50.16 16.84
N THR A 198 5.81 -50.12 16.43
CA THR A 198 5.46 -49.71 15.04
C THR A 198 5.57 -48.22 14.83
N ASN A 199 5.30 -47.38 15.86
CA ASN A 199 5.41 -45.92 15.75
C ASN A 199 6.85 -45.38 15.84
N VAL A 200 7.84 -46.19 16.31
CA VAL A 200 9.24 -45.75 16.41
C VAL A 200 9.99 -45.89 15.07
N SER A 201 9.50 -46.74 14.15
CA SER A 201 10.12 -46.87 12.82
C SER A 201 9.79 -45.72 11.85
N ASP A 202 8.75 -44.91 12.12
CA ASP A 202 8.33 -43.79 11.26
C ASP A 202 8.83 -42.41 11.74
N GLN A 203 9.58 -42.30 12.84
CA GLN A 203 10.13 -41.02 13.30
C GLN A 203 11.47 -40.62 12.62
N GLY A 204 11.63 -40.96 11.34
CA GLY A 204 12.76 -40.50 10.51
C GLY A 204 12.67 -39.07 10.01
N PHE A 205 11.65 -38.28 10.41
CA PHE A 205 11.38 -36.97 9.80
C PHE A 205 11.14 -35.83 10.80
N ILE A 206 11.96 -35.73 11.85
CA ILE A 206 12.04 -34.44 12.58
C ILE A 206 13.51 -34.14 12.88
N LYS A 207 14.24 -33.74 11.87
CA LYS A 207 15.49 -32.97 12.00
C LYS A 207 15.51 -32.01 10.84
N ASP A 208 15.02 -30.80 11.07
CA ASP A 208 15.38 -29.57 10.38
C ASP A 208 14.37 -28.48 10.74
N PHE A 209 14.38 -28.05 11.99
CA PHE A 209 13.85 -26.73 12.37
C PHE A 209 14.67 -26.21 13.56
N TYR A 210 15.81 -25.60 13.24
CA TYR A 210 16.42 -24.51 14.00
C TYR A 210 16.94 -23.47 13.03
#